data_13de76c9e2338ccbb010634cb1307c1f
#
_entry.id   13de76c9e2338ccbb010634cb1307c1f
#
_cell.length_a   1.000
_cell.length_b   1.000
_cell.length_c   1.000
_cell.angle_alpha   90.00
_cell.angle_beta   90.00
_cell.angle_gamma   90.00
#
_symmetry.space_group_name_H-M   'P 1'
#
loop_
_entity.id
_entity.type
_entity.pdbx_description
1 polymer ?
#
loop_
_entity_poly.entity_id
_entity_poly.type
_entity_poly.pdbx_seq_one_letter_code
_entity_poly.pdbx_strand_id
1 'polypeptide(L)'
;YRVEKDANGKETWVLYEEGATSLDYIPLVPVYIHRTGFMIGEPPLEDLADLNVAHWQSSSDQRNILHVARVPILFGAGLQADMELSIGANTMVKANDPAAKLEWVEHTGAAISAGQADLDKLEFQMQVQGLQLLMSKGGQTATGEIRDEAKENSPLAMMATALQDALEGAFGMMAEYISLGRDAGGSLIVNTD
;
A
#
# COMPACT_ATOMS: atom_id res chain seq x y z
N TYR A 1 -12.42 31.96 -5.47
CA TYR A 1 -11.30 32.67 -4.83
C TYR A 1 -9.98 32.14 -5.37
N ARG A 2 -8.99 33.01 -5.54
CA ARG A 2 -7.63 32.68 -5.94
C ARG A 2 -6.66 33.28 -4.93
N VAL A 3 -5.56 32.56 -4.63
CA VAL A 3 -4.49 33.08 -3.81
C VAL A 3 -3.61 34.00 -4.66
N GLU A 4 -3.48 35.25 -4.25
CA GLU A 4 -2.55 36.20 -4.84
C GLU A 4 -1.54 36.65 -3.79
N LYS A 5 -0.30 36.87 -4.23
CA LYS A 5 0.75 37.44 -3.37
C LYS A 5 0.80 38.94 -3.56
N ASP A 6 0.72 39.67 -2.43
CA ASP A 6 0.94 41.11 -2.43
C ASP A 6 2.43 41.47 -2.69
N ALA A 7 2.72 42.75 -2.80
CA ALA A 7 4.07 43.23 -3.03
C ALA A 7 5.06 42.85 -1.92
N ASN A 8 4.57 42.44 -0.74
CA ASN A 8 5.35 42.00 0.41
C ASN A 8 5.44 40.47 0.52
N GLY A 9 4.91 39.73 -0.48
CA GLY A 9 4.93 38.28 -0.51
C GLY A 9 3.87 37.58 0.36
N LYS A 10 2.96 38.37 0.98
CA LYS A 10 1.88 37.85 1.81
C LYS A 10 0.76 37.29 0.89
N GLU A 11 0.33 36.07 1.15
CA GLU A 11 -0.77 35.42 0.46
C GLU A 11 -2.12 35.98 0.92
N THR A 12 -2.94 36.41 -0.02
CA THR A 12 -4.29 36.89 0.21
C THR A 12 -5.27 36.18 -0.71
N TRP A 13 -6.45 35.87 -0.20
CA TRP A 13 -7.55 35.31 -0.99
C TRP A 13 -8.33 36.41 -1.66
N VAL A 14 -8.29 36.44 -2.98
CA VAL A 14 -9.01 37.41 -3.80
C VAL A 14 -10.18 36.71 -4.48
N LEU A 15 -11.36 37.38 -4.53
CA LEU A 15 -12.48 36.88 -5.30
C LEU A 15 -12.09 36.85 -6.78
N TYR A 16 -12.07 35.66 -7.34
CA TYR A 16 -11.66 35.45 -8.74
C TYR A 16 -12.85 35.37 -9.67
N GLU A 17 -13.87 34.66 -9.25
CA GLU A 17 -15.08 34.46 -10.03
C GLU A 17 -16.27 34.31 -9.07
N GLU A 18 -17.39 34.93 -9.46
CA GLU A 18 -18.67 34.84 -8.77
C GLU A 18 -19.75 34.61 -9.79
N GLY A 19 -20.69 33.72 -9.49
CA GLY A 19 -21.80 33.40 -10.37
C GLY A 19 -22.92 32.71 -9.61
N ALA A 20 -24.09 32.70 -10.21
CA ALA A 20 -25.26 31.95 -9.74
C ALA A 20 -25.43 30.67 -10.58
N THR A 21 -25.85 29.59 -9.93
CA THR A 21 -26.22 28.35 -10.61
C THR A 21 -27.72 28.31 -10.84
N SER A 22 -28.18 27.57 -11.84
CA SER A 22 -29.61 27.32 -12.08
C SER A 22 -30.22 26.33 -11.09
N LEU A 23 -29.35 25.67 -10.29
CA LEU A 23 -29.76 24.69 -9.28
C LEU A 23 -30.04 25.40 -7.95
N ASP A 24 -31.06 24.97 -7.22
CA ASP A 24 -31.41 25.43 -5.88
C ASP A 24 -30.71 24.69 -4.74
N TYR A 25 -29.78 23.79 -5.10
CA TYR A 25 -28.96 22.99 -4.17
C TYR A 25 -27.51 22.93 -4.62
N ILE A 26 -26.63 22.46 -3.73
CA ILE A 26 -25.19 22.27 -4.02
C ILE A 26 -25.04 20.99 -4.85
N PRO A 27 -24.54 21.06 -6.10
CA PRO A 27 -24.35 19.89 -6.96
C PRO A 27 -23.14 19.05 -6.52
N LEU A 28 -23.28 18.38 -5.41
CA LEU A 28 -22.25 17.51 -4.82
C LEU A 28 -22.77 16.08 -4.74
N VAL A 29 -22.08 15.16 -5.39
CA VAL A 29 -22.35 13.72 -5.31
C VAL A 29 -21.19 13.05 -4.61
N PRO A 30 -21.35 12.60 -3.36
CA PRO A 30 -20.31 11.81 -2.70
C PRO A 30 -20.34 10.37 -3.18
N VAL A 31 -19.17 9.82 -3.51
CA VAL A 31 -19.01 8.38 -3.79
C VAL A 31 -18.65 7.69 -2.48
N TYR A 32 -19.54 6.83 -1.99
CA TYR A 32 -19.28 6.02 -0.80
C TYR A 32 -19.06 4.58 -1.20
N ILE A 33 -17.97 4.00 -0.75
CA ILE A 33 -17.73 2.57 -0.92
C ILE A 33 -18.31 1.80 0.27
N HIS A 34 -18.02 2.23 1.48
CA HIS A 34 -18.61 1.70 2.70
C HIS A 34 -18.99 2.88 3.59
N ARG A 35 -20.23 3.31 3.51
CA ARG A 35 -20.71 4.49 4.23
C ARG A 35 -20.96 4.17 5.70
N THR A 36 -20.27 4.88 6.59
CA THR A 36 -20.48 4.81 8.05
C THR A 36 -21.16 6.05 8.62
N GLY A 37 -21.17 7.16 7.86
CA GLY A 37 -21.80 8.41 8.30
C GLY A 37 -21.96 9.42 7.15
N PHE A 38 -22.35 10.63 7.51
CA PHE A 38 -22.42 11.74 6.54
C PHE A 38 -21.01 12.18 6.17
N MET A 39 -20.63 12.07 4.90
CA MET A 39 -19.31 12.37 4.37
C MET A 39 -18.17 11.51 5.01
N ILE A 40 -18.54 10.35 5.57
CA ILE A 40 -17.59 9.40 6.18
C ILE A 40 -17.83 8.02 5.56
N GLY A 41 -16.73 7.39 5.15
CA GLY A 41 -16.70 6.01 4.65
C GLY A 41 -15.43 5.31 5.13
N GLU A 42 -15.48 3.99 5.19
CA GLU A 42 -14.32 3.15 5.49
C GLU A 42 -13.67 2.70 4.19
N PRO A 43 -12.34 2.88 4.04
CA PRO A 43 -11.64 2.39 2.86
C PRO A 43 -11.56 0.86 2.88
N PRO A 44 -11.95 0.17 1.79
CA PRO A 44 -12.01 -1.30 1.77
C PRO A 44 -10.63 -1.96 1.78
N LEU A 45 -9.57 -1.20 1.59
CA LEU A 45 -8.17 -1.65 1.57
C LEU A 45 -7.38 -1.23 2.81
N GLU A 46 -8.03 -0.77 3.88
CA GLU A 46 -7.35 -0.28 5.09
C GLU A 46 -6.46 -1.37 5.70
N ASP A 47 -7.01 -2.57 5.92
CA ASP A 47 -6.25 -3.71 6.46
C ASP A 47 -5.06 -4.09 5.55
N LEU A 48 -5.25 -4.03 4.23
CA LEU A 48 -4.17 -4.31 3.27
C LEU A 48 -3.10 -3.21 3.30
N ALA A 49 -3.49 -1.96 3.51
CA ALA A 49 -2.54 -0.86 3.63
C ALA A 49 -1.68 -1.01 4.89
N ASP A 50 -2.26 -1.40 6.01
CA ASP A 50 -1.52 -1.67 7.25
C ASP A 50 -0.54 -2.83 7.10
N LEU A 51 -0.96 -3.93 6.47
CA LEU A 51 -0.08 -5.05 6.13
C LEU A 51 1.07 -4.61 5.20
N ASN A 52 0.80 -3.74 4.24
CA ASN A 52 1.82 -3.23 3.33
C ASN A 52 2.87 -2.37 4.06
N VAL A 53 2.45 -1.57 5.05
CA VAL A 53 3.39 -0.82 5.90
C VAL A 53 4.25 -1.77 6.72
N ALA A 54 3.66 -2.80 7.34
CA ALA A 54 4.40 -3.81 8.09
C ALA A 54 5.40 -4.57 7.19
N HIS A 55 4.99 -4.97 5.99
CA HIS A 55 5.85 -5.61 5.01
C HIS A 55 7.02 -4.71 4.59
N TRP A 56 6.76 -3.42 4.33
CA TRP A 56 7.81 -2.47 3.98
C TRP A 56 8.85 -2.31 5.09
N GLN A 57 8.41 -2.21 6.35
CA GLN A 57 9.29 -2.12 7.52
C GLN A 57 10.12 -3.39 7.68
N SER A 58 9.49 -4.56 7.68
CA SER A 58 10.17 -5.86 7.80
C SER A 58 11.16 -6.11 6.64
N SER A 59 10.78 -5.74 5.42
CA SER A 59 11.67 -5.84 4.25
C SER A 59 12.88 -4.92 4.36
N SER A 60 12.72 -3.72 4.91
CA SER A 60 13.82 -2.78 5.14
C SER A 60 14.80 -3.33 6.17
N ASP A 61 14.29 -3.87 7.28
CA ASP A 61 15.11 -4.47 8.33
C ASP A 61 15.84 -5.72 7.83
N GLN A 62 15.17 -6.57 7.06
CA GLN A 62 15.77 -7.76 6.45
C GLN A 62 16.91 -7.40 5.49
N ARG A 63 16.74 -6.34 4.68
CA ARG A 63 17.81 -5.86 3.79
C ARG A 63 19.00 -5.31 4.55
N ASN A 64 18.75 -4.63 5.67
CA ASN A 64 19.81 -4.11 6.53
C ASN A 64 20.60 -5.25 7.19
N ILE A 65 19.92 -6.25 7.74
CA ILE A 65 20.55 -7.45 8.30
C ILE A 65 21.38 -8.17 7.23
N LEU A 66 20.83 -8.36 6.03
CA LEU A 66 21.55 -9.00 4.92
C LEU A 66 22.77 -8.20 4.49
N HIS A 67 22.73 -6.88 4.51
CA HIS A 67 23.88 -6.03 4.19
C HIS A 67 25.03 -6.27 5.17
N VAL A 68 24.74 -6.31 6.45
CA VAL A 68 25.74 -6.57 7.50
C VAL A 68 26.23 -8.03 7.45
N ALA A 69 25.33 -8.99 7.32
CA ALA A 69 25.64 -10.42 7.37
C ALA A 69 26.48 -10.92 6.18
N ARG A 70 26.47 -10.19 5.06
CA ARG A 70 27.28 -10.52 3.87
C ARG A 70 28.76 -10.17 4.01
N VAL A 71 29.13 -9.44 5.06
CA VAL A 71 30.51 -9.03 5.32
C VAL A 71 31.04 -9.87 6.48
N PRO A 72 31.81 -10.96 6.21
CA PRO A 72 32.41 -11.74 7.27
C PRO A 72 33.44 -10.90 8.01
N ILE A 73 33.51 -11.08 9.31
CA ILE A 73 34.49 -10.40 10.17
C ILE A 73 35.67 -11.34 10.40
N LEU A 74 36.87 -10.87 10.10
CA LEU A 74 38.07 -11.61 10.47
C LEU A 74 38.37 -11.42 11.96
N PHE A 75 38.23 -12.49 12.71
CA PHE A 75 38.51 -12.50 14.14
C PHE A 75 39.87 -13.11 14.42
N GLY A 76 40.73 -12.40 15.14
CA GLY A 76 42.03 -12.85 15.58
C GLY A 76 42.14 -12.85 17.10
N ALA A 77 42.55 -13.95 17.69
CA ALA A 77 42.84 -14.06 19.11
C ALA A 77 44.26 -14.57 19.34
N GLY A 78 45.00 -14.02 20.30
CA GLY A 78 46.38 -14.42 20.62
C GLY A 78 47.43 -14.02 19.56
N LEU A 79 47.08 -13.09 18.66
CA LEU A 79 48.02 -12.53 17.69
C LEU A 79 48.85 -11.42 18.33
N GLN A 80 50.07 -11.21 17.83
CA GLN A 80 50.92 -10.12 18.31
C GLN A 80 50.34 -8.74 17.89
N ALA A 81 50.39 -7.76 18.79
CA ALA A 81 49.82 -6.45 18.57
C ALA A 81 50.43 -5.68 17.37
N ASP A 82 51.67 -5.95 17.05
CA ASP A 82 52.40 -5.29 15.95
C ASP A 82 52.42 -6.11 14.66
N MET A 83 51.58 -7.15 14.56
CA MET A 83 51.52 -8.00 13.38
C MET A 83 50.77 -7.33 12.25
N GLU A 84 51.48 -7.02 11.19
CA GLU A 84 50.84 -6.55 9.94
C GLU A 84 50.13 -7.73 9.28
N LEU A 85 48.78 -7.67 9.28
CA LEU A 85 47.95 -8.71 8.70
C LEU A 85 47.76 -8.45 7.20
N SER A 86 48.42 -9.25 6.37
CA SER A 86 48.20 -9.24 4.93
C SER A 86 47.33 -10.42 4.54
N ILE A 87 46.20 -10.16 3.91
CA ILE A 87 45.26 -11.19 3.45
C ILE A 87 45.40 -11.35 1.94
N GLY A 88 45.77 -12.53 1.49
CA GLY A 88 45.92 -12.83 0.08
C GLY A 88 46.16 -14.34 -0.16
N ALA A 89 45.96 -14.77 -1.40
CA ALA A 89 46.04 -16.20 -1.76
C ALA A 89 47.41 -16.85 -1.47
N ASN A 90 48.49 -16.04 -1.38
CA ASN A 90 49.86 -16.50 -1.16
C ASN A 90 50.46 -15.98 0.17
N THR A 91 49.64 -15.56 1.10
CA THR A 91 50.07 -15.04 2.39
C THR A 91 49.83 -16.07 3.49
N MET A 92 50.81 -16.25 4.35
CA MET A 92 50.74 -17.13 5.51
C MET A 92 50.84 -16.31 6.78
N VAL A 93 49.81 -16.39 7.62
CA VAL A 93 49.85 -15.82 8.97
C VAL A 93 50.56 -16.76 9.91
N LYS A 94 51.61 -16.30 10.57
CA LYS A 94 52.36 -17.07 11.59
C LYS A 94 52.07 -16.50 12.97
N ALA A 95 51.70 -17.36 13.90
CA ALA A 95 51.54 -16.99 15.30
C ALA A 95 52.54 -17.77 16.14
N ASN A 96 53.09 -17.13 17.20
CA ASN A 96 54.00 -17.76 18.13
C ASN A 96 53.30 -18.50 19.26
N ASP A 97 52.02 -18.13 19.50
CA ASP A 97 51.17 -18.78 20.50
C ASP A 97 50.44 -19.97 19.88
N PRO A 98 50.59 -21.20 20.41
CA PRO A 98 49.84 -22.37 19.94
C PRO A 98 48.29 -22.23 20.11
N ALA A 99 47.83 -21.34 20.97
CA ALA A 99 46.44 -21.07 21.20
C ALA A 99 45.89 -19.94 20.31
N ALA A 100 46.73 -19.30 19.48
CA ALA A 100 46.29 -18.25 18.57
C ALA A 100 45.30 -18.79 17.54
N LYS A 101 44.26 -18.01 17.31
CA LYS A 101 43.20 -18.33 16.34
C LYS A 101 43.07 -17.17 15.37
N LEU A 102 42.85 -17.50 14.12
CA LEU A 102 42.43 -16.58 13.08
C LEU A 102 41.28 -17.25 12.31
N GLU A 103 40.10 -16.73 12.45
CA GLU A 103 38.92 -17.34 11.85
C GLU A 103 37.95 -16.26 11.28
N TRP A 104 37.25 -16.64 10.26
CA TRP A 104 36.16 -15.81 9.77
C TRP A 104 34.91 -16.06 10.62
N VAL A 105 34.41 -15.00 11.24
CA VAL A 105 33.16 -15.05 12.00
C VAL A 105 32.05 -14.57 11.08
N GLU A 106 31.15 -15.46 10.82
CA GLU A 106 29.95 -15.17 10.00
C GLU A 106 28.70 -15.20 10.86
N HIS A 107 27.67 -14.49 10.41
CA HIS A 107 26.39 -14.54 11.03
C HIS A 107 25.76 -15.93 10.85
N THR A 108 25.17 -16.50 11.90
CA THR A 108 24.62 -17.88 11.87
C THR A 108 23.45 -18.08 10.91
N GLY A 109 22.88 -17.01 10.35
CA GLY A 109 21.78 -17.05 9.39
C GLY A 109 20.39 -17.32 9.99
N ALA A 110 20.29 -17.74 11.25
CA ALA A 110 19.00 -18.08 11.86
C ALA A 110 18.03 -16.90 11.91
N ALA A 111 18.52 -15.70 12.27
CA ALA A 111 17.72 -14.48 12.27
C ALA A 111 17.28 -14.06 10.85
N ILE A 112 18.15 -14.30 9.85
CA ILE A 112 17.86 -14.02 8.43
C ILE A 112 16.74 -14.92 7.94
N SER A 113 16.81 -16.22 8.25
CA SER A 113 15.76 -17.17 7.86
C SER A 113 14.43 -16.89 8.56
N ALA A 114 14.45 -16.48 9.82
CA ALA A 114 13.24 -16.09 10.54
C ALA A 114 12.60 -14.82 9.94
N GLY A 115 13.41 -13.82 9.58
CA GLY A 115 12.93 -12.62 8.91
C GLY A 115 12.34 -12.90 7.53
N GLN A 116 12.94 -13.81 6.75
CA GLN A 116 12.38 -14.22 5.47
C GLN A 116 11.04 -14.93 5.63
N ALA A 117 10.93 -15.83 6.60
CA ALA A 117 9.66 -16.52 6.89
C ALA A 117 8.54 -15.56 7.35
N ASP A 118 8.90 -14.47 8.05
CA ASP A 118 7.95 -13.42 8.41
C ASP A 118 7.47 -12.63 7.19
N LEU A 119 8.38 -12.27 6.30
CA LEU A 119 8.04 -11.62 5.03
C LEU A 119 7.12 -12.49 4.17
N ASP A 120 7.45 -13.76 3.99
CA ASP A 120 6.62 -14.71 3.23
C ASP A 120 5.21 -14.83 3.81
N LYS A 121 5.09 -14.79 5.14
CA LYS A 121 3.79 -14.80 5.84
C LYS A 121 3.01 -13.50 5.60
N LEU A 122 3.68 -12.34 5.67
CA LEU A 122 3.04 -11.04 5.38
C LEU A 122 2.56 -10.98 3.93
N GLU A 123 3.36 -11.42 2.97
CA GLU A 123 2.97 -11.49 1.56
C GLU A 123 1.76 -12.38 1.35
N PHE A 124 1.72 -13.54 1.99
CA PHE A 124 0.56 -14.43 1.94
C PHE A 124 -0.70 -13.77 2.54
N GLN A 125 -0.57 -13.09 3.68
CA GLN A 125 -1.69 -12.35 4.28
C GLN A 125 -2.21 -11.24 3.36
N MET A 126 -1.31 -10.49 2.71
CA MET A 126 -1.66 -9.46 1.73
C MET A 126 -2.40 -10.06 0.52
N GLN A 127 -1.97 -11.22 0.03
CA GLN A 127 -2.65 -11.92 -1.05
C GLN A 127 -4.07 -12.35 -0.64
N VAL A 128 -4.24 -12.90 0.56
CA VAL A 128 -5.55 -13.30 1.09
C VAL A 128 -6.48 -12.10 1.21
N GLN A 129 -6.00 -10.98 1.77
CA GLN A 129 -6.77 -9.75 1.87
C GLN A 129 -7.14 -9.17 0.49
N GLY A 130 -6.21 -9.18 -0.45
CA GLY A 130 -6.48 -8.76 -1.83
C GLY A 130 -7.55 -9.62 -2.51
N LEU A 131 -7.51 -10.94 -2.32
CA LEU A 131 -8.52 -11.87 -2.86
C LEU A 131 -9.90 -11.67 -2.24
N GLN A 132 -9.99 -11.25 -0.96
CA GLN A 132 -11.27 -10.97 -0.31
C GLN A 132 -12.06 -9.82 -0.97
N LEU A 133 -11.38 -8.93 -1.69
CA LEU A 133 -12.07 -7.90 -2.50
C LEU A 133 -12.81 -8.48 -3.70
N LEU A 134 -12.32 -9.59 -4.23
CA LEU A 134 -12.87 -10.26 -5.41
C LEU A 134 -13.92 -11.33 -5.05
N MET A 135 -13.99 -11.71 -3.77
CA MET A 135 -14.87 -12.79 -3.31
C MET A 135 -15.88 -12.28 -2.29
N SER A 136 -17.13 -12.68 -2.46
CA SER A 136 -18.16 -12.47 -1.43
C SER A 136 -17.84 -13.26 -0.17
N LYS A 137 -18.12 -12.70 1.00
CA LYS A 137 -17.91 -13.34 2.32
C LYS A 137 -18.72 -14.63 2.56
N GLY A 138 -19.49 -15.12 1.57
CA GLY A 138 -20.43 -16.21 1.72
C GLY A 138 -20.14 -17.52 0.98
N GLY A 139 -19.05 -17.64 0.21
CA GLY A 139 -18.93 -18.70 -0.78
C GLY A 139 -17.84 -19.75 -0.57
N GLN A 140 -17.80 -20.48 0.55
CA GLN A 140 -16.87 -21.63 0.67
C GLN A 140 -17.43 -22.98 0.17
N THR A 141 -18.69 -23.07 -0.14
CA THR A 141 -19.28 -24.34 -0.67
C THR A 141 -20.44 -24.00 -1.59
N ALA A 142 -20.24 -24.05 -2.90
CA ALA A 142 -21.34 -24.39 -3.81
C ALA A 142 -21.03 -24.31 -5.31
N THR A 143 -21.85 -24.99 -6.08
CA THR A 143 -22.11 -25.07 -7.52
C THR A 143 -21.98 -23.75 -8.28
N GLY A 144 -21.75 -23.81 -9.60
CA GLY A 144 -21.44 -22.66 -10.47
C GLY A 144 -22.37 -21.45 -10.36
N GLU A 145 -23.67 -21.65 -10.11
CA GLU A 145 -24.66 -20.57 -9.93
C GLU A 145 -24.36 -19.68 -8.70
N ILE A 146 -23.87 -20.26 -7.62
CA ILE A 146 -23.47 -19.52 -6.42
C ILE A 146 -22.15 -18.75 -6.62
N ARG A 147 -21.33 -19.15 -7.59
CA ARG A 147 -20.13 -18.38 -7.96
C ARG A 147 -20.48 -17.08 -8.67
N ASP A 148 -21.53 -17.07 -9.49
CA ASP A 148 -21.95 -15.88 -10.21
C ASP A 148 -22.63 -14.88 -9.26
N GLU A 149 -23.52 -15.34 -8.36
CA GLU A 149 -24.06 -14.52 -7.27
C GLU A 149 -22.97 -14.01 -6.31
N ALA A 150 -21.91 -14.79 -6.08
CA ALA A 150 -20.80 -14.39 -5.23
C ALA A 150 -19.92 -13.31 -5.88
N LYS A 151 -19.81 -13.27 -7.20
CA LYS A 151 -19.13 -12.21 -7.93
C LYS A 151 -19.95 -10.91 -7.93
N GLU A 152 -21.24 -11.00 -8.18
CA GLU A 152 -22.16 -9.82 -8.16
C GLU A 152 -22.19 -9.14 -6.78
N ASN A 153 -22.03 -9.89 -5.69
CA ASN A 153 -21.99 -9.40 -4.33
C ASN A 153 -20.57 -9.21 -3.77
N SER A 154 -19.55 -9.21 -4.63
CA SER A 154 -18.18 -8.94 -4.20
C SER A 154 -18.03 -7.48 -3.74
N PRO A 155 -17.12 -7.17 -2.79
CA PRO A 155 -16.83 -5.78 -2.43
C PRO A 155 -16.47 -4.93 -3.65
N LEU A 156 -15.78 -5.49 -4.64
CA LEU A 156 -15.43 -4.79 -5.88
C LEU A 156 -16.68 -4.46 -6.72
N ALA A 157 -17.63 -5.39 -6.85
CA ALA A 157 -18.90 -5.14 -7.56
C ALA A 157 -19.72 -4.05 -6.86
N MET A 158 -19.77 -4.07 -5.51
CA MET A 158 -20.43 -3.01 -4.73
C MET A 158 -19.76 -1.65 -4.94
N MET A 159 -18.43 -1.59 -5.04
CA MET A 159 -17.70 -0.36 -5.35
C MET A 159 -18.03 0.16 -6.75
N ALA A 160 -18.08 -0.73 -7.73
CA ALA A 160 -18.42 -0.41 -9.11
C ALA A 160 -19.87 0.14 -9.21
N THR A 161 -20.82 -0.49 -8.53
CA THR A 161 -22.22 -0.02 -8.46
C THR A 161 -22.32 1.34 -7.76
N ALA A 162 -21.63 1.53 -6.65
CA ALA A 162 -21.63 2.83 -5.96
C ALA A 162 -21.05 3.96 -6.82
N LEU A 163 -20.02 3.67 -7.61
CA LEU A 163 -19.48 4.62 -8.57
C LEU A 163 -20.45 4.90 -9.70
N GLN A 164 -21.13 3.88 -10.24
CA GLN A 164 -22.17 4.01 -11.25
C GLN A 164 -23.28 4.94 -10.78
N ASP A 165 -23.87 4.67 -9.61
CA ASP A 165 -24.94 5.46 -9.03
C ASP A 165 -24.53 6.93 -8.82
N ALA A 166 -23.30 7.15 -8.36
CA ALA A 166 -22.78 8.49 -8.15
C ALA A 166 -22.60 9.25 -9.47
N LEU A 167 -22.09 8.59 -10.51
CA LEU A 167 -21.92 9.18 -11.84
C LEU A 167 -23.27 9.48 -12.49
N GLU A 168 -24.25 8.58 -12.41
CA GLU A 168 -25.62 8.82 -12.90
C GLU A 168 -26.26 10.01 -12.16
N GLY A 169 -26.08 10.10 -10.84
CA GLY A 169 -26.50 11.25 -10.06
C GLY A 169 -25.86 12.56 -10.52
N ALA A 170 -24.57 12.54 -10.82
CA ALA A 170 -23.83 13.70 -11.34
C ALA A 170 -24.33 14.12 -12.74
N PHE A 171 -24.54 13.15 -13.64
CA PHE A 171 -25.07 13.43 -14.97
C PHE A 171 -26.51 13.97 -14.92
N GLY A 172 -27.35 13.46 -14.02
CA GLY A 172 -28.67 14.02 -13.78
C GLY A 172 -28.61 15.48 -13.33
N MET A 173 -27.69 15.83 -12.42
CA MET A 173 -27.49 17.23 -12.00
C MET A 173 -26.96 18.11 -13.13
N MET A 174 -26.09 17.58 -14.00
CA MET A 174 -25.61 18.29 -15.17
C MET A 174 -26.74 18.57 -16.17
N ALA A 175 -27.67 17.63 -16.38
CA ALA A 175 -28.83 17.81 -17.21
C ALA A 175 -29.78 18.90 -16.64
N GLU A 176 -30.05 18.90 -15.34
CA GLU A 176 -30.79 19.94 -14.66
C GLU A 176 -30.14 21.33 -14.80
N TYR A 177 -28.80 21.40 -14.66
CA TYR A 177 -28.06 22.65 -14.79
C TYR A 177 -28.28 23.33 -16.15
N ILE A 178 -28.37 22.56 -17.22
CA ILE A 178 -28.64 23.05 -18.58
C ILE A 178 -30.13 23.09 -18.91
N SER A 179 -31.02 23.04 -17.90
CA SER A 179 -32.47 23.11 -18.01
C SER A 179 -33.11 21.94 -18.78
N LEU A 180 -32.46 20.79 -18.81
CA LEU A 180 -33.06 19.51 -19.20
C LEU A 180 -33.61 18.79 -17.96
N GLY A 181 -34.53 17.86 -18.16
CA GLY A 181 -34.99 17.03 -17.04
C GLY A 181 -33.83 16.13 -16.50
N ARG A 182 -33.90 15.77 -15.22
CA ARG A 182 -32.86 14.93 -14.57
C ARG A 182 -32.65 13.60 -15.28
N ASP A 183 -33.70 13.02 -15.84
CA ASP A 183 -33.66 11.78 -16.62
C ASP A 183 -32.83 11.88 -17.91
N ALA A 184 -32.63 13.13 -18.41
CA ALA A 184 -31.78 13.37 -19.58
C ALA A 184 -30.27 13.12 -19.32
N GLY A 185 -29.89 12.94 -18.08
CA GLY A 185 -28.52 12.53 -17.70
C GLY A 185 -28.13 11.15 -18.22
N GLY A 186 -29.13 10.32 -18.57
CA GLY A 186 -28.91 8.96 -19.06
C GLY A 186 -28.53 7.97 -17.96
N SER A 187 -28.16 6.77 -18.37
CA SER A 187 -27.70 5.70 -17.48
C SER A 187 -26.29 5.19 -17.91
N LEU A 188 -25.55 4.73 -16.93
CA LEU A 188 -24.22 4.14 -17.11
C LEU A 188 -24.30 2.65 -16.73
N ILE A 189 -23.68 1.79 -17.50
CA ILE A 189 -23.53 0.38 -17.15
C ILE A 189 -22.03 0.15 -16.91
N VAL A 190 -21.70 -0.21 -15.68
CA VAL A 190 -20.33 -0.65 -15.34
C VAL A 190 -20.30 -2.16 -15.49
N ASN A 191 -19.40 -2.66 -16.34
CA ASN A 191 -19.19 -4.08 -16.49
C ASN A 191 -18.47 -4.62 -15.25
N THR A 192 -19.10 -5.55 -14.54
CA THR A 192 -18.59 -6.20 -13.33
C THR A 192 -18.22 -7.67 -13.56
N ASP A 193 -18.21 -8.09 -14.85
CA ASP A 193 -17.89 -9.47 -15.26
C ASP A 193 -16.39 -9.78 -15.12
#